data_b9e98d3e19a14d56952efee999f874fa
#
_entry.id   b9e98d3e19a14d56952efee999f874fa
#
_cell.length_a   1.000
_cell.length_b   1.000
_cell.length_c   1.000
_cell.angle_alpha   90.00
_cell.angle_beta   90.00
_cell.angle_gamma   90.00
#
_symmetry.space_group_name_H-M   'P 1'
#
loop_
_entity.id
_entity.type
_entity.pdbx_description
1 polymer ?
#
loop_
_entity_poly.entity_id
_entity_poly.type
_entity_poly.pdbx_seq_one_letter_code
_entity_poly.pdbx_strand_id
1 'polypeptide(L)'
;MLLQVNATVGQIEGAFHVHLQQYQHPTENRVFYAPDVEPSVDASLPLLHVSGLDNYRLPRPGGHVSPTIDPTTPPPGFGGPGGGSGPSGSWRGKDFRNAYAPGVTLTGAGQKVGLLEFDGYYGADITNYALQSGLPRVALTNVLVDGFGGIPGTGVNYPFEVSLDIEMAASMAPGLAQIMVYEVGSYGLGDDALNQMAVDNSAQQLSSSWWFSYNPTTAQIFQEFATQGQSFFICSFDNDAFNASAGYGIYPPVDYPYAIVVGGTTLTTTTAGAYSSETVWNFNNGTGTGGGISSTYGIPSWQQSVDMSTNGGSTVWRNIPDVACVASGFYDIYNSGHTTTGGWGTSFAAPLWAAFTALANQQAAANGLPRLGFLNPLLYQIGQSSYYNLAFHDVTTGNNFNSYSPTLFSATAGYDLCTGWGSPNGTNLINLLAPALTLIAPKLNGGNFQFTVSGLVLGLTNYLQASTNLQSPQSWTTIATNLATNTSMVISGLPRTGSPTRYFRVVEQP
;
A
#
# COMPACT_ATOMS: atom_id res chain seq x y z
N MET A 1 -16.38 -2.88 -16.62
CA MET A 1 -16.42 -4.32 -17.01
C MET A 1 -15.26 -4.57 -17.94
N LEU A 2 -14.37 -5.48 -17.60
CA LEU A 2 -13.35 -6.01 -18.49
C LEU A 2 -13.92 -7.21 -19.26
N LEU A 3 -13.66 -7.29 -20.55
CA LEU A 3 -13.97 -8.44 -21.39
C LEU A 3 -12.68 -9.08 -21.89
N GLN A 4 -12.37 -10.27 -21.40
CA GLN A 4 -11.25 -11.06 -21.88
C GLN A 4 -11.65 -11.82 -23.16
N VAL A 5 -10.85 -11.72 -24.20
CA VAL A 5 -11.10 -12.34 -25.50
C VAL A 5 -9.90 -13.16 -25.94
N ASN A 6 -10.12 -14.43 -26.24
CA ASN A 6 -9.16 -15.30 -26.88
C ASN A 6 -9.53 -15.50 -28.34
N ALA A 7 -8.65 -15.09 -29.26
CA ALA A 7 -8.87 -15.19 -30.69
C ALA A 7 -7.55 -15.43 -31.44
N THR A 8 -7.64 -15.87 -32.70
CA THR A 8 -6.46 -15.95 -33.56
C THR A 8 -6.00 -14.56 -33.98
N VAL A 9 -4.71 -14.43 -34.35
CA VAL A 9 -4.13 -13.16 -34.85
C VAL A 9 -5.00 -12.57 -35.96
N GLY A 10 -5.37 -13.38 -36.99
CA GLY A 10 -6.20 -12.87 -38.08
C GLY A 10 -7.61 -12.44 -37.68
N GLN A 11 -8.19 -12.99 -36.61
CA GLN A 11 -9.48 -12.53 -36.08
C GLN A 11 -9.31 -11.18 -35.34
N ILE A 12 -8.23 -11.02 -34.58
CA ILE A 12 -7.88 -9.78 -33.90
C ILE A 12 -7.61 -8.67 -34.94
N GLU A 13 -6.79 -8.96 -35.94
CA GLU A 13 -6.49 -8.01 -37.02
C GLU A 13 -7.75 -7.55 -37.74
N GLY A 14 -8.65 -8.49 -38.06
CA GLY A 14 -9.94 -8.17 -38.70
C GLY A 14 -10.88 -7.36 -37.81
N ALA A 15 -10.89 -7.63 -36.48
CA ALA A 15 -11.78 -6.97 -35.54
C ALA A 15 -11.33 -5.52 -35.22
N PHE A 16 -10.02 -5.27 -35.18
CA PHE A 16 -9.43 -3.98 -34.80
C PHE A 16 -8.83 -3.20 -35.97
N HIS A 17 -8.92 -3.75 -37.19
CA HIS A 17 -8.41 -3.16 -38.44
C HIS A 17 -6.91 -2.81 -38.36
N VAL A 18 -6.11 -3.73 -37.89
CA VAL A 18 -4.65 -3.63 -37.70
C VAL A 18 -3.96 -4.82 -38.32
N HIS A 19 -2.63 -4.74 -38.48
CA HIS A 19 -1.77 -5.90 -38.67
C HIS A 19 -0.77 -5.99 -37.52
N LEU A 20 -0.74 -7.13 -36.83
CA LEU A 20 0.23 -7.37 -35.77
C LEU A 20 1.57 -7.81 -36.39
N GLN A 21 2.60 -7.03 -36.14
CA GLN A 21 3.94 -7.26 -36.66
C GLN A 21 4.94 -7.50 -35.53
N GLN A 22 6.04 -8.14 -35.86
CA GLN A 22 7.16 -8.32 -34.95
C GLN A 22 8.24 -7.28 -35.22
N TYR A 23 8.75 -6.68 -34.15
CA TYR A 23 9.79 -5.65 -34.18
C TYR A 23 10.93 -6.04 -33.24
N GLN A 24 12.17 -5.64 -33.61
CA GLN A 24 13.27 -5.69 -32.67
C GLN A 24 13.14 -4.60 -31.64
N HIS A 25 13.21 -4.94 -30.34
CA HIS A 25 13.15 -3.95 -29.28
C HIS A 25 14.38 -3.03 -29.34
N PRO A 26 14.23 -1.68 -29.23
CA PRO A 26 15.33 -0.75 -29.47
C PRO A 26 16.43 -0.82 -28.42
N THR A 27 16.13 -1.23 -27.19
CA THR A 27 17.06 -1.23 -26.05
C THR A 27 17.20 -2.60 -25.38
N GLU A 28 16.30 -3.55 -25.65
CA GLU A 28 16.32 -4.89 -25.08
C GLU A 28 16.65 -5.94 -26.13
N ASN A 29 17.36 -6.98 -25.73
CA ASN A 29 17.69 -8.10 -26.66
C ASN A 29 16.52 -9.07 -26.82
N ARG A 30 15.37 -8.57 -27.31
CA ARG A 30 14.18 -9.34 -27.60
C ARG A 30 13.40 -8.77 -28.78
N VAL A 31 12.55 -9.60 -29.34
CA VAL A 31 11.51 -9.20 -30.28
C VAL A 31 10.23 -8.88 -29.50
N PHE A 32 9.47 -7.91 -29.93
CA PHE A 32 8.12 -7.64 -29.45
C PHE A 32 7.13 -7.59 -30.63
N TYR A 33 5.86 -7.77 -30.33
CA TYR A 33 4.79 -7.54 -31.31
C TYR A 33 4.03 -6.27 -30.98
N ALA A 34 3.52 -5.60 -32.01
CA ALA A 34 2.64 -4.45 -31.89
C ALA A 34 1.83 -4.27 -33.19
N PRO A 35 0.68 -3.57 -33.15
CA PRO A 35 -0.04 -3.21 -34.35
C PRO A 35 0.73 -2.19 -35.19
N ASP A 36 0.57 -2.24 -36.51
CA ASP A 36 1.18 -1.34 -37.46
C ASP A 36 0.52 0.05 -37.51
N VAL A 37 -0.74 0.13 -37.06
CA VAL A 37 -1.55 1.35 -36.97
C VAL A 37 -2.37 1.32 -35.68
N GLU A 38 -2.91 2.49 -35.30
CA GLU A 38 -3.81 2.58 -34.14
C GLU A 38 -5.05 1.69 -34.35
N PRO A 39 -5.42 0.86 -33.35
CA PRO A 39 -6.61 0.03 -33.41
C PRO A 39 -7.88 0.86 -33.56
N SER A 40 -8.81 0.39 -34.37
CA SER A 40 -10.10 1.05 -34.54
C SER A 40 -11.25 0.05 -34.46
N VAL A 41 -12.38 0.52 -33.93
CA VAL A 41 -13.64 -0.21 -33.79
C VAL A 41 -14.80 0.66 -34.24
N ASP A 42 -15.98 0.06 -34.42
CA ASP A 42 -17.21 0.81 -34.68
C ASP A 42 -17.48 1.82 -33.54
N ALA A 43 -17.77 3.08 -33.91
CA ALA A 43 -17.99 4.16 -32.95
C ALA A 43 -19.23 3.95 -32.05
N SER A 44 -20.13 3.02 -32.40
CA SER A 44 -21.26 2.65 -31.53
C SER A 44 -20.87 1.75 -30.36
N LEU A 45 -19.68 1.16 -30.38
CA LEU A 45 -19.19 0.28 -29.30
C LEU A 45 -18.61 1.14 -28.17
N PRO A 46 -19.13 1.02 -26.93
CA PRO A 46 -18.66 1.80 -25.80
C PRO A 46 -17.36 1.20 -25.21
N LEU A 47 -16.30 1.15 -26.01
CA LEU A 47 -14.98 0.68 -25.56
C LEU A 47 -14.15 1.85 -25.02
N LEU A 48 -13.58 1.66 -23.85
CA LEU A 48 -12.66 2.61 -23.22
C LEU A 48 -11.22 2.40 -23.69
N HIS A 49 -10.79 1.15 -23.76
CA HIS A 49 -9.43 0.75 -24.08
C HIS A 49 -9.39 -0.69 -24.59
N VAL A 50 -8.35 -1.03 -25.35
CA VAL A 50 -8.02 -2.38 -25.78
C VAL A 50 -6.59 -2.68 -25.36
N SER A 51 -6.39 -3.66 -24.48
CA SER A 51 -5.07 -4.12 -24.02
C SER A 51 -4.66 -5.40 -24.75
N GLY A 52 -3.36 -5.74 -24.71
CA GLY A 52 -2.83 -7.01 -25.21
C GLY A 52 -2.52 -7.02 -26.70
N LEU A 53 -2.63 -5.91 -27.40
CA LEU A 53 -2.23 -5.80 -28.81
C LEU A 53 -0.72 -5.59 -29.00
N ASP A 54 0.01 -5.35 -27.93
CA ASP A 54 1.48 -5.27 -27.94
C ASP A 54 2.07 -5.87 -26.65
N ASN A 55 3.35 -6.23 -26.72
CA ASN A 55 4.19 -6.58 -25.57
C ASN A 55 5.50 -5.76 -25.57
N TYR A 56 5.42 -4.52 -26.00
CA TYR A 56 6.57 -3.61 -26.00
C TYR A 56 7.12 -3.40 -24.60
N ARG A 57 6.24 -3.15 -23.63
CA ARG A 57 6.60 -2.99 -22.23
C ARG A 57 6.20 -4.23 -21.45
N LEU A 58 7.19 -4.90 -20.85
CA LEU A 58 6.96 -6.01 -19.94
C LEU A 58 6.97 -5.54 -18.50
N PRO A 59 6.20 -6.19 -17.61
CA PRO A 59 6.29 -5.95 -16.18
C PRO A 59 7.71 -6.16 -15.66
N ARG A 60 8.10 -5.38 -14.66
CA ARG A 60 9.41 -5.47 -14.03
C ARG A 60 9.29 -5.37 -12.53
N PRO A 61 10.02 -6.21 -11.76
CA PRO A 61 10.05 -6.11 -10.32
C PRO A 61 10.71 -4.78 -9.89
N GLY A 62 10.22 -4.24 -8.78
CA GLY A 62 10.82 -3.07 -8.14
C GLY A 62 12.04 -3.41 -7.31
N GLY A 63 12.05 -4.59 -6.66
CA GLY A 63 13.15 -5.05 -5.84
C GLY A 63 14.34 -5.57 -6.66
N HIS A 64 15.52 -5.42 -6.09
CA HIS A 64 16.75 -5.91 -6.71
C HIS A 64 17.55 -6.80 -5.75
N VAL A 65 17.92 -7.99 -6.23
CA VAL A 65 19.05 -8.73 -5.67
C VAL A 65 20.28 -8.28 -6.43
N SER A 66 21.27 -7.74 -5.75
CA SER A 66 22.59 -7.59 -6.38
C SER A 66 23.19 -8.98 -6.59
N PRO A 67 23.42 -9.42 -7.84
CA PRO A 67 24.01 -10.73 -8.11
C PRO A 67 25.49 -10.84 -7.66
N THR A 68 26.05 -9.79 -7.10
CA THR A 68 27.49 -9.66 -6.73
C THR A 68 27.71 -9.34 -5.25
N ILE A 69 26.71 -9.43 -4.40
CA ILE A 69 26.96 -9.30 -2.96
C ILE A 69 27.58 -10.59 -2.47
N ASP A 70 28.89 -10.57 -2.29
CA ASP A 70 29.61 -11.53 -1.48
C ASP A 70 28.96 -11.54 -0.08
N PRO A 71 28.35 -12.65 0.36
CA PRO A 71 27.68 -12.74 1.65
C PRO A 71 28.61 -12.44 2.85
N THR A 72 29.92 -12.30 2.57
CA THR A 72 30.96 -11.97 3.58
C THR A 72 31.28 -10.48 3.66
N THR A 73 30.85 -9.66 2.70
CA THR A 73 31.08 -8.20 2.67
C THR A 73 29.77 -7.46 2.36
N PRO A 74 28.98 -7.08 3.39
CA PRO A 74 27.82 -6.25 3.17
C PRO A 74 28.24 -4.91 2.52
N PRO A 75 27.43 -4.38 1.58
CA PRO A 75 27.69 -3.05 1.01
C PRO A 75 27.77 -1.96 2.10
N PRO A 76 28.51 -0.88 1.86
CA PRO A 76 28.54 0.26 2.78
C PRO A 76 27.11 0.75 3.06
N GLY A 77 26.70 0.76 4.32
CA GLY A 77 25.32 1.09 4.76
C GLY A 77 24.50 -0.10 5.27
N PHE A 78 25.02 -1.32 5.13
CA PHE A 78 24.45 -2.52 5.75
C PHE A 78 24.93 -2.67 7.20
N GLY A 79 24.00 -2.76 8.11
CA GLY A 79 24.29 -2.96 9.51
C GLY A 79 24.32 -1.64 10.27
N GLY A 80 23.15 -1.09 10.55
CA GLY A 80 23.03 -0.17 11.67
C GLY A 80 23.44 -0.87 12.97
N PRO A 81 23.83 -0.13 14.02
CA PRO A 81 24.34 -0.66 15.29
C PRO A 81 23.29 -1.39 16.16
N GLY A 82 22.24 -1.93 15.59
CA GLY A 82 21.23 -2.71 16.24
C GLY A 82 20.61 -3.66 15.24
N GLY A 83 21.36 -4.67 14.82
CA GLY A 83 20.96 -5.54 13.72
C GLY A 83 19.68 -6.31 13.96
N GLY A 84 19.03 -6.71 12.86
CA GLY A 84 17.94 -7.65 12.84
C GLY A 84 18.34 -9.04 13.36
N SER A 85 17.38 -9.92 13.52
CA SER A 85 17.57 -11.29 14.01
C SER A 85 18.09 -12.27 12.95
N GLY A 86 18.21 -11.83 11.70
CA GLY A 86 18.71 -12.61 10.58
C GLY A 86 20.24 -12.70 10.53
N PRO A 87 20.78 -13.51 9.61
CA PRO A 87 22.22 -13.61 9.38
C PRO A 87 22.82 -12.23 9.11
N SER A 88 24.03 -11.97 9.60
CA SER A 88 24.72 -10.69 9.49
C SER A 88 23.93 -9.46 9.99
N GLY A 89 22.93 -9.66 10.86
CA GLY A 89 22.09 -8.59 11.39
C GLY A 89 20.99 -8.12 10.42
N SER A 90 20.68 -8.90 9.40
CA SER A 90 19.59 -8.60 8.46
C SER A 90 18.22 -8.70 9.12
N TRP A 91 17.25 -7.94 8.59
CA TRP A 91 15.87 -7.90 9.07
C TRP A 91 15.07 -9.11 8.58
N ARG A 92 14.32 -9.75 9.47
CA ARG A 92 13.38 -10.82 9.09
C ARG A 92 12.27 -11.00 10.13
N GLY A 93 11.17 -11.56 9.67
CA GLY A 93 10.10 -12.03 10.53
C GLY A 93 9.60 -10.96 11.52
N LYS A 94 9.69 -11.26 12.81
CA LYS A 94 9.16 -10.38 13.88
C LYS A 94 9.93 -9.08 14.08
N ASP A 95 11.10 -8.90 13.47
CA ASP A 95 11.89 -7.66 13.61
C ASP A 95 11.07 -6.44 13.17
N PHE A 96 10.30 -6.58 12.09
CA PHE A 96 9.42 -5.51 11.59
C PHE A 96 8.33 -5.13 12.60
N ARG A 97 7.72 -6.13 13.24
CA ARG A 97 6.73 -5.87 14.28
C ARG A 97 7.33 -5.25 15.53
N ASN A 98 8.53 -5.66 15.91
CA ASN A 98 9.24 -5.07 17.05
C ASN A 98 9.54 -3.59 16.82
N ALA A 99 9.85 -3.21 15.58
CA ALA A 99 10.11 -1.81 15.23
C ALA A 99 8.82 -1.01 15.06
N TYR A 100 7.88 -1.48 14.21
CA TYR A 100 6.74 -0.68 13.75
C TYR A 100 5.41 -0.97 14.46
N ALA A 101 5.31 -2.07 15.21
CA ALA A 101 4.11 -2.46 15.93
C ALA A 101 4.45 -3.01 17.34
N PRO A 102 5.29 -2.30 18.13
CA PRO A 102 5.70 -2.78 19.45
C PRO A 102 4.49 -2.94 20.37
N GLY A 103 4.38 -4.11 21.01
CA GLY A 103 3.30 -4.41 21.94
C GLY A 103 1.92 -4.66 21.30
N VAL A 104 1.79 -4.54 19.99
CA VAL A 104 0.53 -4.84 19.26
C VAL A 104 0.28 -6.33 19.29
N THR A 105 -0.85 -6.75 19.88
CA THR A 105 -1.28 -8.15 19.94
C THR A 105 -2.08 -8.61 18.72
N LEU A 106 -2.53 -7.66 17.90
CA LEU A 106 -3.21 -7.93 16.62
C LEU A 106 -2.24 -8.64 15.66
N THR A 107 -2.72 -9.61 14.93
CA THR A 107 -1.92 -10.44 14.01
C THR A 107 -2.43 -10.46 12.59
N GLY A 108 -3.47 -9.67 12.26
CA GLY A 108 -4.18 -9.72 11.01
C GLY A 108 -5.25 -10.81 10.96
N ALA A 109 -5.65 -11.35 12.13
CA ALA A 109 -6.63 -12.43 12.19
C ALA A 109 -7.95 -12.04 11.52
N GLY A 110 -8.47 -12.93 10.66
CA GLY A 110 -9.66 -12.70 9.87
C GLY A 110 -9.46 -11.81 8.64
N GLN A 111 -8.28 -11.21 8.46
CA GLN A 111 -7.94 -10.36 7.32
C GLN A 111 -7.21 -11.14 6.23
N LYS A 112 -7.26 -10.64 5.01
CA LYS A 112 -6.51 -11.16 3.87
C LYS A 112 -5.71 -10.04 3.22
N VAL A 113 -4.54 -10.37 2.68
CA VAL A 113 -3.74 -9.50 1.81
C VAL A 113 -3.77 -10.09 0.40
N GLY A 114 -3.94 -9.26 -0.61
CA GLY A 114 -3.84 -9.62 -2.03
C GLY A 114 -2.56 -9.04 -2.61
N LEU A 115 -1.78 -9.88 -3.29
CA LEU A 115 -0.53 -9.50 -3.95
C LEU A 115 -0.70 -9.64 -5.46
N LEU A 116 -0.36 -8.59 -6.21
CA LEU A 116 -0.30 -8.62 -7.69
C LEU A 116 1.10 -8.99 -8.13
N GLU A 117 1.23 -10.12 -8.83
CA GLU A 117 2.51 -10.72 -9.18
C GLU A 117 2.61 -11.07 -10.66
N PHE A 118 3.78 -10.86 -11.22
CA PHE A 118 4.06 -11.19 -12.64
C PHE A 118 4.99 -12.38 -12.81
N ASP A 119 5.11 -13.22 -11.78
CA ASP A 119 5.80 -14.49 -11.82
C ASP A 119 5.21 -15.43 -10.76
N GLY A 120 5.71 -16.67 -10.72
CA GLY A 120 5.43 -17.62 -9.65
C GLY A 120 6.51 -17.63 -8.57
N TYR A 121 6.32 -18.48 -7.57
CA TYR A 121 7.25 -18.66 -6.45
C TYR A 121 7.32 -20.13 -6.02
N TYR A 122 8.37 -20.49 -5.26
CA TYR A 122 8.50 -21.82 -4.68
C TYR A 122 7.90 -21.85 -3.27
N GLY A 123 6.79 -22.54 -3.07
CA GLY A 123 6.11 -22.63 -1.77
C GLY A 123 6.99 -23.18 -0.64
N ALA A 124 8.05 -23.95 -0.97
CA ALA A 124 9.06 -24.41 -0.02
C ALA A 124 9.86 -23.26 0.58
N ASP A 125 10.15 -22.21 -0.19
CA ASP A 125 10.91 -21.06 0.26
C ASP A 125 10.15 -20.28 1.32
N ILE A 126 8.88 -20.00 1.07
CA ILE A 126 7.99 -19.35 2.06
C ILE A 126 7.88 -20.15 3.35
N THR A 127 7.79 -21.49 3.21
CA THR A 127 7.77 -22.40 4.36
C THR A 127 9.07 -22.32 5.16
N ASN A 128 10.21 -22.32 4.49
CA ASN A 128 11.54 -22.25 5.11
C ASN A 128 11.78 -20.88 5.76
N TYR A 129 11.36 -19.80 5.11
CA TYR A 129 11.43 -18.45 5.69
C TYR A 129 10.61 -18.36 6.99
N ALA A 130 9.35 -18.81 6.97
CA ALA A 130 8.50 -18.81 8.15
C ALA A 130 9.15 -19.61 9.31
N LEU A 131 9.69 -20.82 9.01
CA LEU A 131 10.38 -21.65 9.99
C LEU A 131 11.61 -20.96 10.59
N GLN A 132 12.48 -20.41 9.74
CA GLN A 132 13.72 -19.75 10.19
C GLN A 132 13.44 -18.43 10.92
N SER A 133 12.36 -17.74 10.58
CA SER A 133 11.94 -16.48 11.20
C SER A 133 11.07 -16.69 12.45
N GLY A 134 10.74 -17.94 12.79
CA GLY A 134 9.88 -18.28 13.94
C GLY A 134 8.45 -17.75 13.78
N LEU A 135 7.95 -17.70 12.53
CA LEU A 135 6.59 -17.28 12.19
C LEU A 135 5.66 -18.50 12.03
N PRO A 136 4.37 -18.35 12.31
CA PRO A 136 3.38 -19.33 11.88
C PRO A 136 3.29 -19.33 10.34
N ARG A 137 2.82 -20.45 9.78
CA ARG A 137 2.52 -20.51 8.34
C ARG A 137 1.20 -19.82 8.07
N VAL A 138 1.23 -18.82 7.20
CA VAL A 138 0.02 -18.18 6.65
C VAL A 138 -0.49 -19.04 5.48
N ALA A 139 -1.80 -19.19 5.35
CA ALA A 139 -2.40 -19.87 4.21
C ALA A 139 -2.21 -19.03 2.93
N LEU A 140 -1.74 -19.67 1.87
CA LEU A 140 -1.57 -19.06 0.55
C LEU A 140 -2.64 -19.58 -0.42
N THR A 141 -3.12 -18.71 -1.29
CA THR A 141 -3.97 -19.08 -2.42
C THR A 141 -3.46 -18.40 -3.67
N ASN A 142 -3.02 -19.20 -4.63
CA ASN A 142 -2.64 -18.72 -5.94
C ASN A 142 -3.89 -18.56 -6.80
N VAL A 143 -4.07 -17.36 -7.33
CA VAL A 143 -5.09 -17.00 -8.31
C VAL A 143 -4.38 -16.80 -9.63
N LEU A 144 -4.39 -17.86 -10.46
CA LEU A 144 -3.70 -17.86 -11.73
C LEU A 144 -4.58 -17.19 -12.79
N VAL A 145 -4.07 -16.15 -13.42
CA VAL A 145 -4.76 -15.33 -14.41
C VAL A 145 -4.12 -15.51 -15.77
N ASP A 146 -4.84 -15.29 -16.86
CA ASP A 146 -4.39 -15.38 -18.26
C ASP A 146 -3.78 -16.73 -18.66
N GLY A 147 -4.17 -17.80 -17.95
CA GLY A 147 -3.64 -19.14 -18.21
C GLY A 147 -2.19 -19.33 -17.74
N PHE A 148 -1.67 -18.44 -16.90
CA PHE A 148 -0.37 -18.64 -16.26
C PHE A 148 -0.38 -19.91 -15.41
N GLY A 149 0.70 -20.67 -15.48
CA GLY A 149 0.78 -21.98 -14.79
C GLY A 149 1.29 -21.93 -13.36
N GLY A 150 1.57 -20.73 -12.80
CA GLY A 150 2.15 -20.57 -11.45
C GLY A 150 3.58 -21.09 -11.33
N ILE A 151 4.29 -21.28 -12.46
CA ILE A 151 5.65 -21.81 -12.48
C ILE A 151 6.62 -20.63 -12.39
N PRO A 152 7.51 -20.61 -11.39
CA PRO A 152 8.53 -19.57 -11.28
C PRO A 152 9.42 -19.51 -12.50
N GLY A 153 9.73 -18.30 -12.97
CA GLY A 153 10.66 -18.07 -14.05
C GLY A 153 12.09 -18.42 -13.69
N THR A 154 12.95 -18.51 -14.69
CA THR A 154 14.38 -18.83 -14.50
C THR A 154 15.24 -17.61 -14.18
N GLY A 155 14.69 -16.40 -14.26
CA GLY A 155 15.36 -15.17 -13.88
C GLY A 155 15.46 -15.03 -12.35
N VAL A 156 16.56 -14.45 -11.84
CA VAL A 156 16.79 -14.35 -10.40
C VAL A 156 15.81 -13.35 -9.75
N ASN A 157 15.55 -12.23 -10.40
CA ASN A 157 14.79 -11.12 -9.82
C ASN A 157 13.28 -11.37 -9.76
N TYR A 158 12.70 -12.12 -10.69
CA TYR A 158 11.26 -12.31 -10.77
C TYR A 158 10.71 -13.20 -9.63
N PRO A 159 11.21 -14.44 -9.41
CA PRO A 159 10.78 -15.24 -8.27
C PRO A 159 11.20 -14.65 -6.92
N PHE A 160 12.25 -13.83 -6.88
CA PHE A 160 12.66 -13.08 -5.71
C PHE A 160 11.56 -12.11 -5.27
N GLU A 161 11.03 -11.32 -6.21
CA GLU A 161 9.99 -10.34 -5.91
C GLU A 161 8.74 -10.99 -5.30
N VAL A 162 8.27 -12.08 -5.91
CA VAL A 162 7.07 -12.76 -5.40
C VAL A 162 7.29 -13.35 -4.00
N SER A 163 8.49 -13.93 -3.75
CA SER A 163 8.82 -14.48 -2.44
C SER A 163 8.86 -13.38 -1.38
N LEU A 164 9.54 -12.26 -1.65
CA LEU A 164 9.67 -11.17 -0.69
C LEU A 164 8.32 -10.54 -0.32
N ASP A 165 7.42 -10.32 -1.29
CA ASP A 165 6.11 -9.74 -1.02
C ASP A 165 5.30 -10.63 -0.06
N ILE A 166 5.30 -11.94 -0.29
CA ILE A 166 4.66 -12.92 0.62
C ILE A 166 5.32 -12.92 1.99
N GLU A 167 6.66 -12.97 2.06
CA GLU A 167 7.42 -13.04 3.31
C GLU A 167 7.25 -11.79 4.17
N MET A 168 7.23 -10.59 3.55
CA MET A 168 7.00 -9.33 4.25
C MET A 168 5.58 -9.21 4.77
N ALA A 169 4.57 -9.58 3.95
CA ALA A 169 3.18 -9.59 4.40
C ALA A 169 2.98 -10.55 5.60
N ALA A 170 3.53 -11.76 5.53
CA ALA A 170 3.48 -12.73 6.62
C ALA A 170 4.24 -12.27 7.87
N SER A 171 5.35 -11.53 7.70
CA SER A 171 6.15 -11.02 8.80
C SER A 171 5.42 -9.96 9.62
N MET A 172 4.75 -9.01 8.97
CA MET A 172 4.00 -7.95 9.64
C MET A 172 2.67 -8.45 10.22
N ALA A 173 1.95 -9.31 9.50
CA ALA A 173 0.66 -9.84 9.92
C ALA A 173 0.63 -11.37 9.94
N PRO A 174 1.31 -12.01 10.93
CA PRO A 174 1.54 -13.45 10.95
C PRO A 174 0.28 -14.29 11.22
N GLY A 175 -0.84 -13.68 11.52
CA GLY A 175 -2.12 -14.35 11.74
C GLY A 175 -3.14 -14.06 10.64
N LEU A 176 -2.72 -13.56 9.48
CA LEU A 176 -3.61 -13.40 8.32
C LEU A 176 -4.38 -14.70 8.05
N ALA A 177 -5.66 -14.55 7.75
CA ALA A 177 -6.47 -15.70 7.35
C ALA A 177 -5.96 -16.28 6.02
N GLN A 178 -5.40 -15.42 5.14
CA GLN A 178 -4.90 -15.82 3.84
C GLN A 178 -4.06 -14.71 3.20
N ILE A 179 -3.03 -15.09 2.43
CA ILE A 179 -2.42 -14.25 1.41
C ILE A 179 -2.87 -14.79 0.05
N MET A 180 -3.49 -13.94 -0.75
CA MET A 180 -3.95 -14.26 -2.10
C MET A 180 -2.91 -13.72 -3.08
N VAL A 181 -2.27 -14.62 -3.84
CA VAL A 181 -1.23 -14.29 -4.81
C VAL A 181 -1.88 -14.33 -6.19
N TYR A 182 -2.06 -13.16 -6.80
CA TYR A 182 -2.65 -13.01 -8.13
C TYR A 182 -1.53 -12.98 -9.17
N GLU A 183 -1.34 -14.10 -9.84
CA GLU A 183 -0.21 -14.36 -10.73
C GLU A 183 -0.64 -14.32 -12.20
N VAL A 184 -0.05 -13.42 -13.00
CA VAL A 184 -0.31 -13.33 -14.45
C VAL A 184 0.89 -13.72 -15.31
N GLY A 185 2.06 -13.98 -14.69
CA GLY A 185 3.31 -14.27 -15.40
C GLY A 185 3.91 -13.05 -16.10
N SER A 186 5.15 -13.18 -16.56
CA SER A 186 5.95 -12.07 -17.09
C SER A 186 5.46 -11.46 -18.42
N TYR A 187 4.50 -12.08 -19.07
CA TYR A 187 3.86 -11.60 -20.29
C TYR A 187 2.37 -11.31 -20.12
N GLY A 188 1.83 -11.51 -18.91
CA GLY A 188 0.43 -11.30 -18.61
C GLY A 188 0.07 -9.82 -18.47
N LEU A 189 -1.22 -9.53 -18.55
CA LEU A 189 -1.73 -8.16 -18.45
C LEU A 189 -2.07 -7.81 -17.00
N GLY A 190 -1.47 -6.75 -16.50
CA GLY A 190 -1.75 -6.25 -15.14
C GLY A 190 -3.23 -5.95 -14.92
N ASP A 191 -3.92 -5.41 -15.93
CA ASP A 191 -5.35 -5.10 -15.85
C ASP A 191 -6.20 -6.35 -15.58
N ASP A 192 -5.84 -7.52 -16.11
CA ASP A 192 -6.61 -8.75 -15.93
C ASP A 192 -6.52 -9.23 -14.48
N ALA A 193 -5.32 -9.19 -13.87
CA ALA A 193 -5.16 -9.52 -12.46
C ALA A 193 -5.79 -8.47 -11.54
N LEU A 194 -5.62 -7.18 -11.82
CA LEU A 194 -6.26 -6.11 -11.07
C LEU A 194 -7.79 -6.25 -11.12
N ASN A 195 -8.35 -6.52 -12.29
CA ASN A 195 -9.79 -6.78 -12.43
C ASN A 195 -10.23 -8.02 -11.65
N GLN A 196 -9.42 -9.09 -11.65
CA GLN A 196 -9.72 -10.29 -10.85
C GLN A 196 -9.71 -9.96 -9.35
N MET A 197 -8.74 -9.15 -8.88
CA MET A 197 -8.70 -8.67 -7.48
C MET A 197 -9.94 -7.84 -7.12
N ALA A 198 -10.44 -7.00 -8.05
CA ALA A 198 -11.64 -6.21 -7.86
C ALA A 198 -12.91 -7.08 -7.83
N VAL A 199 -13.05 -8.02 -8.75
CA VAL A 199 -14.18 -8.95 -8.84
C VAL A 199 -14.26 -9.85 -7.62
N ASP A 200 -13.13 -10.40 -7.19
CA ASP A 200 -13.08 -11.26 -5.99
C ASP A 200 -13.43 -10.48 -4.72
N ASN A 201 -13.01 -9.23 -4.63
CA ASN A 201 -13.16 -8.36 -3.46
C ASN A 201 -12.92 -9.09 -2.12
N SER A 202 -11.99 -10.04 -2.14
CA SER A 202 -11.72 -10.95 -1.03
C SER A 202 -10.72 -10.40 -0.03
N ALA A 203 -9.76 -9.59 -0.50
CA ALA A 203 -8.76 -8.90 0.30
C ALA A 203 -9.03 -7.40 0.27
N GLN A 204 -8.92 -6.74 1.43
CA GLN A 204 -9.12 -5.30 1.56
C GLN A 204 -7.80 -4.53 1.45
N GLN A 205 -6.69 -5.18 1.70
CA GLN A 205 -5.34 -4.69 1.57
C GLN A 205 -4.69 -5.37 0.38
N LEU A 206 -4.38 -4.59 -0.65
CA LEU A 206 -3.75 -5.05 -1.89
C LEU A 206 -2.35 -4.45 -1.98
N SER A 207 -1.40 -5.18 -2.53
CA SER A 207 -0.03 -4.67 -2.73
C SER A 207 0.53 -5.13 -4.06
N SER A 208 1.42 -4.32 -4.61
CA SER A 208 2.28 -4.69 -5.72
C SER A 208 3.63 -4.01 -5.62
N SER A 209 4.64 -4.76 -5.90
CA SER A 209 6.02 -4.30 -5.99
C SER A 209 6.53 -4.30 -7.43
N TRP A 210 5.60 -4.24 -8.38
CA TRP A 210 5.89 -4.35 -9.81
C TRP A 210 5.58 -3.08 -10.56
N TRP A 211 6.43 -2.74 -11.50
CA TRP A 211 6.13 -1.81 -12.57
C TRP A 211 5.41 -2.54 -13.70
N PHE A 212 4.29 -2.02 -14.16
CA PHE A 212 3.49 -2.56 -15.25
C PHE A 212 2.83 -1.45 -16.08
N SER A 213 2.33 -1.79 -17.26
CA SER A 213 1.67 -0.82 -18.13
C SER A 213 0.38 -0.29 -17.49
N TYR A 214 0.19 1.01 -17.55
CA TYR A 214 -0.97 1.72 -17.05
C TYR A 214 -1.76 2.35 -18.21
N ASN A 215 -3.08 2.25 -18.14
CA ASN A 215 -4.00 2.75 -19.16
C ASN A 215 -5.34 3.19 -18.51
N PRO A 216 -6.32 3.71 -19.29
CA PRO A 216 -7.61 4.12 -18.73
C PRO A 216 -8.40 3.03 -18.01
N THR A 217 -8.25 1.74 -18.39
CA THR A 217 -8.88 0.61 -17.70
C THR A 217 -8.26 0.43 -16.32
N THR A 218 -6.94 0.47 -16.21
CA THR A 218 -6.22 0.44 -14.93
C THR A 218 -6.76 1.53 -13.99
N ALA A 219 -6.93 2.76 -14.51
CA ALA A 219 -7.49 3.87 -13.74
C ALA A 219 -8.88 3.58 -13.17
N GLN A 220 -9.75 2.97 -13.96
CA GLN A 220 -11.11 2.61 -13.50
C GLN A 220 -11.07 1.52 -12.42
N ILE A 221 -10.21 0.52 -12.55
CA ILE A 221 -10.08 -0.56 -11.56
C ILE A 221 -9.61 -0.01 -10.20
N PHE A 222 -8.63 0.92 -10.19
CA PHE A 222 -8.21 1.56 -8.95
C PHE A 222 -9.33 2.39 -8.29
N GLN A 223 -10.19 3.06 -9.09
CA GLN A 223 -11.38 3.73 -8.57
C GLN A 223 -12.40 2.73 -8.03
N GLU A 224 -12.53 1.56 -8.65
CA GLU A 224 -13.36 0.47 -8.15
C GLU A 224 -12.83 -0.03 -6.81
N PHE A 225 -11.53 -0.28 -6.65
CA PHE A 225 -10.91 -0.61 -5.37
C PHE A 225 -11.31 0.38 -4.27
N ALA A 226 -11.12 1.67 -4.53
CA ALA A 226 -11.47 2.71 -3.56
C ALA A 226 -12.96 2.70 -3.21
N THR A 227 -13.83 2.52 -4.20
CA THR A 227 -15.30 2.47 -4.02
C THR A 227 -15.74 1.23 -3.23
N GLN A 228 -15.08 0.10 -3.42
CA GLN A 228 -15.33 -1.15 -2.72
C GLN A 228 -14.73 -1.19 -1.31
N GLY A 229 -13.95 -0.20 -0.93
CA GLY A 229 -13.25 -0.15 0.35
C GLY A 229 -11.98 -0.99 0.39
N GLN A 230 -11.26 -1.06 -0.72
CA GLN A 230 -9.93 -1.67 -0.83
C GLN A 230 -8.86 -0.59 -0.91
N SER A 231 -7.72 -0.84 -0.26
CA SER A 231 -6.51 -0.01 -0.36
C SER A 231 -5.46 -0.74 -1.20
N PHE A 232 -4.90 -0.08 -2.21
CA PHE A 232 -3.83 -0.63 -3.04
C PHE A 232 -2.51 0.08 -2.73
N PHE A 233 -1.55 -0.65 -2.19
CA PHE A 233 -0.20 -0.20 -1.88
C PHE A 233 0.72 -0.52 -3.04
N ILE A 234 1.58 0.44 -3.40
CA ILE A 234 2.59 0.25 -4.43
C ILE A 234 3.92 0.84 -3.97
N CYS A 235 5.00 0.14 -4.25
CA CYS A 235 6.34 0.65 -3.98
C CYS A 235 6.63 1.91 -4.80
N SER A 236 7.44 2.83 -4.25
CA SER A 236 7.81 4.07 -4.95
C SER A 236 8.94 3.86 -5.97
N PHE A 237 9.41 2.63 -6.11
CA PHE A 237 10.60 2.23 -6.84
C PHE A 237 11.93 2.75 -6.27
N ASP A 238 13.05 2.31 -6.89
CA ASP A 238 14.36 2.26 -6.29
C ASP A 238 15.39 3.16 -7.01
N ASN A 239 14.91 4.17 -7.73
CA ASN A 239 15.75 4.99 -8.61
C ASN A 239 15.94 6.42 -8.09
N ASP A 240 15.79 6.64 -6.78
CA ASP A 240 15.87 7.96 -6.16
C ASP A 240 14.82 8.95 -6.73
N ALA A 241 15.09 10.25 -6.68
CA ALA A 241 14.13 11.28 -7.06
C ALA A 241 13.77 11.26 -8.54
N PHE A 242 12.47 11.39 -8.83
CA PHE A 242 11.97 11.60 -10.18
C PHE A 242 12.02 13.08 -10.55
N ASN A 243 12.53 13.37 -11.75
CA ASN A 243 12.61 14.70 -12.32
C ASN A 243 12.24 14.66 -13.80
N ALA A 244 10.95 14.86 -14.09
CA ALA A 244 10.43 14.83 -15.46
C ALA A 244 11.09 15.88 -16.36
N SER A 245 11.47 17.05 -15.83
CA SER A 245 12.14 18.13 -16.58
C SER A 245 13.53 17.72 -17.03
N ALA A 246 14.16 16.77 -16.34
CA ALA A 246 15.46 16.20 -16.74
C ALA A 246 15.30 14.89 -17.55
N GLY A 247 14.08 14.54 -17.97
CA GLY A 247 13.81 13.32 -18.73
C GLY A 247 13.72 12.05 -17.86
N TYR A 248 13.65 12.20 -16.54
CA TYR A 248 13.53 11.10 -15.58
C TYR A 248 12.22 11.22 -14.81
N GLY A 249 11.13 10.81 -15.46
CA GLY A 249 9.77 10.94 -14.91
C GLY A 249 9.35 9.76 -14.03
N ILE A 250 8.27 9.96 -13.33
CA ILE A 250 7.58 8.92 -12.55
C ILE A 250 6.99 7.89 -13.53
N TYR A 251 7.10 6.61 -13.15
CA TYR A 251 6.51 5.52 -13.92
C TYR A 251 5.13 5.15 -13.37
N PRO A 252 4.06 5.22 -14.20
CA PRO A 252 2.74 4.76 -13.79
C PRO A 252 2.77 3.25 -13.44
N PRO A 253 1.91 2.80 -12.50
CA PRO A 253 0.79 3.53 -11.87
C PRO A 253 1.16 4.24 -10.55
N VAL A 254 2.45 4.44 -10.26
CA VAL A 254 2.92 4.95 -8.95
C VAL A 254 2.36 6.32 -8.60
N ASP A 255 2.25 7.23 -9.55
CA ASP A 255 1.70 8.57 -9.30
C ASP A 255 0.16 8.65 -9.35
N TYR A 256 -0.53 7.50 -9.50
CA TYR A 256 -1.98 7.51 -9.60
C TYR A 256 -2.66 7.86 -8.26
N PRO A 257 -3.65 8.79 -8.25
CA PRO A 257 -4.23 9.30 -7.00
C PRO A 257 -4.92 8.26 -6.12
N TYR A 258 -5.35 7.13 -6.66
CA TYR A 258 -6.00 6.06 -5.91
C TYR A 258 -5.04 4.91 -5.49
N ALA A 259 -3.75 5.07 -5.72
CA ALA A 259 -2.70 4.23 -5.14
C ALA A 259 -2.12 4.87 -3.87
N ILE A 260 -1.69 4.06 -2.93
CA ILE A 260 -0.93 4.46 -1.75
C ILE A 260 0.53 4.12 -2.04
N VAL A 261 1.35 5.14 -2.20
CA VAL A 261 2.75 4.99 -2.60
C VAL A 261 3.63 4.87 -1.37
N VAL A 262 4.43 3.82 -1.32
CA VAL A 262 5.27 3.51 -0.16
C VAL A 262 6.75 3.71 -0.51
N GLY A 263 7.36 4.69 0.11
CA GLY A 263 8.80 4.99 0.02
C GLY A 263 9.65 4.12 0.93
N GLY A 264 10.95 4.28 0.84
CA GLY A 264 11.94 3.47 1.53
C GLY A 264 12.79 4.24 2.55
N THR A 265 13.03 3.59 3.69
CA THR A 265 13.91 4.10 4.76
C THR A 265 15.04 3.12 5.08
N THR A 266 16.04 3.61 5.77
CA THR A 266 17.06 2.80 6.45
C THR A 266 16.78 2.82 7.94
N LEU A 267 16.36 1.67 8.48
CA LEU A 267 15.98 1.50 9.88
C LEU A 267 17.19 1.28 10.77
N THR A 268 17.20 1.91 11.93
CA THR A 268 18.06 1.61 13.07
C THR A 268 17.22 1.21 14.27
N THR A 269 17.58 0.08 14.91
CA THR A 269 16.91 -0.38 16.12
C THR A 269 17.83 -0.34 17.33
N THR A 270 17.27 -0.40 18.51
CA THR A 270 18.02 -0.68 19.73
C THR A 270 18.52 -2.12 19.73
N THR A 271 19.44 -2.46 20.62
CA THR A 271 19.92 -3.85 20.81
C THR A 271 18.79 -4.83 21.20
N ALA A 272 17.66 -4.32 21.69
CA ALA A 272 16.47 -5.12 22.00
C ALA A 272 15.52 -5.25 20.76
N GLY A 273 15.88 -4.70 19.61
CA GLY A 273 15.09 -4.74 18.39
C GLY A 273 13.95 -3.72 18.30
N ALA A 274 13.84 -2.79 19.29
CA ALA A 274 12.85 -1.73 19.22
C ALA A 274 13.29 -0.61 18.25
N TYR A 275 12.34 0.09 17.65
CA TYR A 275 12.61 1.27 16.84
C TYR A 275 13.53 2.27 17.56
N SER A 276 14.49 2.80 16.86
CA SER A 276 15.37 3.87 17.36
C SER A 276 15.33 5.10 16.46
N SER A 277 15.58 4.94 15.18
CA SER A 277 15.52 6.02 14.18
C SER A 277 15.45 5.47 12.77
N GLU A 278 15.08 6.35 11.83
CA GLU A 278 15.16 6.10 10.41
C GLU A 278 15.80 7.26 9.68
N THR A 279 16.42 6.94 8.55
CA THR A 279 16.90 7.92 7.56
C THR A 279 16.32 7.55 6.20
N VAL A 280 16.30 8.49 5.27
CA VAL A 280 15.95 8.18 3.88
C VAL A 280 16.89 7.09 3.36
N TRP A 281 16.33 6.06 2.72
CA TRP A 281 17.14 5.07 2.03
C TRP A 281 17.68 5.63 0.72
N ASN A 282 18.99 5.77 0.64
CA ASN A 282 19.74 6.21 -0.55
C ASN A 282 21.18 5.70 -0.46
N PHE A 283 21.63 4.96 -1.47
CA PHE A 283 23.01 4.50 -1.56
C PHE A 283 23.95 5.50 -2.23
N ASN A 284 23.45 6.66 -2.66
CA ASN A 284 24.20 7.70 -3.35
C ASN A 284 24.86 7.25 -4.68
N ASN A 285 24.27 6.28 -5.34
CA ASN A 285 24.75 5.72 -6.61
C ASN A 285 23.63 5.63 -7.68
N GLY A 286 22.48 6.29 -7.46
CA GLY A 286 21.30 6.21 -8.29
C GLY A 286 20.34 5.12 -7.84
N THR A 287 20.57 4.54 -6.65
CA THR A 287 19.71 3.54 -6.03
C THR A 287 19.27 4.04 -4.67
N GLY A 288 17.97 4.21 -4.48
CA GLY A 288 17.35 4.71 -3.27
C GLY A 288 15.85 4.93 -3.48
N THR A 289 15.18 5.37 -2.44
CA THR A 289 13.72 5.53 -2.44
C THR A 289 13.23 6.46 -3.55
N GLY A 290 12.29 6.00 -4.35
CA GLY A 290 11.59 6.83 -5.32
C GLY A 290 10.75 7.91 -4.63
N GLY A 291 10.71 9.10 -5.25
CA GLY A 291 9.87 10.20 -4.79
C GLY A 291 9.96 11.37 -5.75
N GLY A 292 8.95 12.24 -5.72
CA GLY A 292 8.92 13.38 -6.62
C GLY A 292 7.53 13.88 -6.95
N ILE A 293 7.44 14.63 -8.03
CA ILE A 293 6.23 15.33 -8.47
C ILE A 293 5.71 14.68 -9.74
N SER A 294 4.44 14.29 -9.76
CA SER A 294 3.78 13.78 -10.95
C SER A 294 3.79 14.82 -12.07
N SER A 295 4.02 14.34 -13.29
CA SER A 295 3.82 15.15 -14.50
C SER A 295 2.45 14.88 -15.15
N THR A 296 1.67 13.96 -14.62
CA THR A 296 0.42 13.48 -15.23
C THR A 296 -0.80 13.85 -14.39
N TYR A 297 -0.73 13.70 -13.07
CA TYR A 297 -1.89 13.85 -12.19
C TYR A 297 -1.81 15.11 -11.36
N GLY A 298 -2.90 15.90 -11.38
CA GLY A 298 -3.07 17.04 -10.50
C GLY A 298 -3.10 16.62 -9.03
N ILE A 299 -2.80 17.58 -8.16
CA ILE A 299 -2.78 17.36 -6.71
C ILE A 299 -4.19 16.93 -6.22
N PRO A 300 -4.33 15.76 -5.59
CA PRO A 300 -5.63 15.28 -5.11
C PRO A 300 -6.11 16.11 -3.91
N SER A 301 -7.43 16.14 -3.71
CA SER A 301 -8.07 16.99 -2.68
C SER A 301 -7.52 16.77 -1.28
N TRP A 302 -7.19 15.52 -0.91
CA TRP A 302 -6.66 15.18 0.39
C TRP A 302 -5.18 15.62 0.58
N GLN A 303 -4.45 15.96 -0.48
CA GLN A 303 -3.08 16.48 -0.43
C GLN A 303 -3.00 18.02 -0.53
N GLN A 304 -4.06 18.69 -0.99
CA GLN A 304 -4.06 20.14 -1.28
C GLN A 304 -3.75 21.04 -0.08
N SER A 305 -4.06 20.57 1.15
CA SER A 305 -3.85 21.34 2.38
C SER A 305 -2.47 21.11 3.03
N VAL A 306 -1.63 20.24 2.45
CA VAL A 306 -0.28 19.99 2.96
C VAL A 306 0.62 21.18 2.63
N ASP A 307 1.39 21.65 3.60
CA ASP A 307 2.38 22.70 3.37
C ASP A 307 3.58 22.15 2.57
N MET A 308 3.71 22.62 1.34
CA MET A 308 4.80 22.25 0.41
C MET A 308 5.90 23.31 0.36
N SER A 309 5.87 24.33 1.22
CA SER A 309 6.79 25.48 1.14
C SER A 309 8.24 25.13 1.50
N THR A 310 8.45 24.07 2.28
CA THR A 310 9.76 23.71 2.84
C THR A 310 10.38 22.44 2.23
N ASN A 311 9.60 21.63 1.54
CA ASN A 311 10.00 20.30 1.06
C ASN A 311 10.23 20.21 -0.45
N GLY A 312 10.04 21.32 -1.18
CA GLY A 312 10.19 21.36 -2.63
C GLY A 312 9.03 20.73 -3.42
N GLY A 313 7.94 20.39 -2.75
CA GLY A 313 6.76 19.78 -3.36
C GLY A 313 5.93 20.75 -4.21
N SER A 314 4.99 20.21 -4.96
CA SER A 314 4.07 20.93 -5.83
C SER A 314 2.74 21.20 -5.13
N THR A 315 2.17 22.38 -5.35
CA THR A 315 0.80 22.74 -4.96
C THR A 315 -0.21 22.51 -6.09
N VAL A 316 0.26 22.03 -7.25
CA VAL A 316 -0.55 21.82 -8.47
C VAL A 316 -0.62 20.34 -8.83
N TRP A 317 0.48 19.61 -8.67
CA TRP A 317 0.64 18.23 -9.08
C TRP A 317 0.76 17.31 -7.87
N ARG A 318 0.36 16.03 -8.05
CA ARG A 318 0.51 15.01 -7.00
C ARG A 318 1.97 14.87 -6.59
N ASN A 319 2.22 14.81 -5.29
CA ASN A 319 3.52 14.51 -4.69
C ASN A 319 3.52 13.09 -4.14
N ILE A 320 4.63 12.40 -4.29
CA ILE A 320 4.87 11.04 -3.78
C ILE A 320 6.23 10.94 -3.07
N PRO A 321 6.40 9.96 -2.16
CA PRO A 321 5.44 8.94 -1.71
C PRO A 321 4.41 9.48 -0.72
N ASP A 322 3.44 8.63 -0.32
CA ASP A 322 2.45 8.98 0.71
C ASP A 322 2.96 8.64 2.11
N VAL A 323 3.63 7.50 2.24
CA VAL A 323 4.21 6.95 3.48
C VAL A 323 5.49 6.21 3.16
N ALA A 324 6.21 5.71 4.17
CA ALA A 324 7.42 4.92 3.98
C ALA A 324 7.53 3.76 4.99
N CYS A 325 8.45 2.85 4.73
CA CYS A 325 8.89 1.82 5.66
C CYS A 325 10.33 1.40 5.33
N VAL A 326 10.94 0.57 6.18
CA VAL A 326 12.29 0.05 5.91
C VAL A 326 12.40 -0.58 4.53
N ALA A 327 13.47 -0.27 3.82
CA ALA A 327 13.75 -0.70 2.44
C ALA A 327 15.17 -1.26 2.24
N SER A 328 15.90 -1.57 3.31
CA SER A 328 17.27 -2.09 3.19
C SER A 328 17.65 -3.04 4.32
N GLY A 329 18.49 -4.01 4.01
CA GLY A 329 19.05 -4.94 5.00
C GLY A 329 18.22 -6.18 5.27
N PHE A 330 17.51 -6.71 4.29
CA PHE A 330 16.59 -7.83 4.46
C PHE A 330 17.25 -9.20 4.32
N TYR A 331 16.70 -10.15 5.06
CA TYR A 331 16.85 -11.58 4.81
C TYR A 331 15.61 -12.12 4.12
N ASP A 332 15.81 -12.84 3.05
CA ASP A 332 14.77 -13.43 2.23
C ASP A 332 15.19 -14.82 1.72
N ILE A 333 14.21 -15.71 1.45
CA ILE A 333 14.44 -17.05 0.87
C ILE A 333 13.63 -17.14 -0.43
N TYR A 334 14.31 -17.38 -1.54
CA TYR A 334 13.73 -17.34 -2.87
C TYR A 334 14.35 -18.35 -3.83
N ASN A 335 13.73 -18.53 -4.97
CA ASN A 335 14.24 -19.28 -6.12
C ASN A 335 14.86 -20.65 -5.74
N SER A 336 14.05 -21.49 -5.05
CA SER A 336 14.43 -22.85 -4.63
C SER A 336 15.53 -22.90 -3.58
N GLY A 337 15.43 -22.04 -2.55
CA GLY A 337 16.30 -22.07 -1.38
C GLY A 337 17.52 -21.15 -1.45
N HIS A 338 17.59 -20.25 -2.45
CA HIS A 338 18.56 -19.16 -2.41
C HIS A 338 18.23 -18.20 -1.26
N THR A 339 19.24 -17.61 -0.67
CA THR A 339 19.05 -16.65 0.42
C THR A 339 19.81 -15.38 0.15
N THR A 340 19.27 -14.24 0.61
CA THR A 340 20.00 -12.98 0.68
C THR A 340 20.07 -12.50 2.12
N THR A 341 21.16 -11.84 2.48
CA THR A 341 21.35 -11.18 3.78
C THR A 341 21.44 -9.67 3.65
N GLY A 342 21.16 -9.15 2.49
CA GLY A 342 21.33 -7.75 2.14
C GLY A 342 20.38 -7.30 1.04
N GLY A 343 19.19 -7.90 0.96
CA GLY A 343 18.14 -7.43 0.05
C GLY A 343 17.77 -5.98 0.33
N TRP A 344 17.37 -5.26 -0.70
CA TRP A 344 16.93 -3.87 -0.62
C TRP A 344 15.89 -3.58 -1.70
N GLY A 345 15.10 -2.56 -1.46
CA GLY A 345 14.04 -2.10 -2.36
C GLY A 345 12.82 -1.59 -1.61
N THR A 346 12.15 -0.62 -2.19
CA THR A 346 10.83 -0.17 -1.71
C THR A 346 9.77 -1.27 -1.84
N SER A 347 10.07 -2.32 -2.60
CA SER A 347 9.32 -3.57 -2.69
C SER A 347 9.10 -4.26 -1.34
N PHE A 348 10.06 -4.17 -0.40
CA PHE A 348 9.86 -4.68 0.96
C PHE A 348 8.89 -3.81 1.77
N ALA A 349 8.84 -2.51 1.50
CA ALA A 349 8.04 -1.55 2.25
C ALA A 349 6.54 -1.63 1.92
N ALA A 350 6.16 -1.85 0.67
CA ALA A 350 4.77 -1.88 0.25
C ALA A 350 3.97 -3.03 0.89
N PRO A 351 4.39 -4.30 0.86
CA PRO A 351 3.68 -5.40 1.51
C PRO A 351 3.69 -5.29 3.05
N LEU A 352 4.72 -4.68 3.66
CA LEU A 352 4.71 -4.38 5.10
C LEU A 352 3.58 -3.40 5.45
N TRP A 353 3.35 -2.33 4.67
CA TRP A 353 2.25 -1.40 4.88
C TRP A 353 0.88 -2.03 4.64
N ALA A 354 0.73 -2.83 3.58
CA ALA A 354 -0.50 -3.57 3.32
C ALA A 354 -0.86 -4.48 4.51
N ALA A 355 0.11 -5.23 5.01
CA ALA A 355 -0.08 -6.10 6.15
C ALA A 355 -0.26 -5.33 7.49
N PHE A 356 0.38 -4.18 7.68
CA PHE A 356 0.10 -3.29 8.80
C PHE A 356 -1.36 -2.81 8.78
N THR A 357 -1.88 -2.48 7.60
CA THR A 357 -3.29 -2.10 7.44
C THR A 357 -4.23 -3.26 7.77
N ALA A 358 -3.82 -4.52 7.57
CA ALA A 358 -4.58 -5.67 8.02
C ALA A 358 -4.69 -5.75 9.55
N LEU A 359 -3.67 -5.30 10.30
CA LEU A 359 -3.78 -5.18 11.77
C LEU A 359 -4.85 -4.14 12.16
N ALA A 360 -4.84 -3.00 11.49
CA ALA A 360 -5.83 -1.94 11.73
C ALA A 360 -7.25 -2.37 11.33
N ASN A 361 -7.42 -3.08 10.22
CA ASN A 361 -8.71 -3.64 9.81
C ASN A 361 -9.20 -4.76 10.76
N GLN A 362 -8.30 -5.55 11.34
CA GLN A 362 -8.67 -6.48 12.43
C GLN A 362 -9.24 -5.72 13.63
N GLN A 363 -8.63 -4.61 14.03
CA GLN A 363 -9.13 -3.77 15.12
C GLN A 363 -10.46 -3.10 14.74
N ALA A 364 -10.59 -2.58 13.52
CA ALA A 364 -11.85 -2.00 13.04
C ALA A 364 -13.00 -3.00 13.15
N ALA A 365 -12.79 -4.23 12.68
CA ALA A 365 -13.79 -5.30 12.80
C ALA A 365 -14.12 -5.63 14.26
N ALA A 366 -13.13 -5.70 15.14
CA ALA A 366 -13.33 -5.93 16.57
C ALA A 366 -14.10 -4.80 17.26
N ASN A 367 -13.93 -3.56 16.79
CA ASN A 367 -14.63 -2.37 17.28
C ASN A 367 -15.98 -2.13 16.60
N GLY A 368 -16.39 -3.00 15.66
CA GLY A 368 -17.65 -2.85 14.92
C GLY A 368 -17.65 -1.70 13.91
N LEU A 369 -16.45 -1.24 13.50
CA LEU A 369 -16.27 -0.23 12.47
C LEU A 369 -16.31 -0.86 11.07
N PRO A 370 -16.64 -0.08 10.04
CA PRO A 370 -16.46 -0.51 8.66
C PRO A 370 -14.98 -0.75 8.34
N ARG A 371 -14.70 -1.34 7.18
CA ARG A 371 -13.34 -1.41 6.62
C ARG A 371 -12.76 0.00 6.49
N LEU A 372 -11.44 0.12 6.61
CA LEU A 372 -10.76 1.42 6.49
C LEU A 372 -10.89 2.04 5.09
N GLY A 373 -11.09 1.21 4.07
CA GLY A 373 -11.25 1.68 2.70
C GLY A 373 -9.99 2.27 2.08
N PHE A 374 -10.15 3.15 1.10
CA PHE A 374 -9.05 3.87 0.49
C PHE A 374 -8.41 4.82 1.53
N LEU A 375 -7.16 4.55 1.87
CA LEU A 375 -6.57 5.03 3.12
C LEU A 375 -5.97 6.44 3.02
N ASN A 376 -5.54 6.91 1.83
CA ASN A 376 -4.84 8.21 1.69
C ASN A 376 -5.57 9.39 2.34
N PRO A 377 -6.87 9.61 2.15
CA PRO A 377 -7.54 10.74 2.79
C PRO A 377 -7.37 10.74 4.32
N LEU A 378 -7.46 9.57 4.95
CA LEU A 378 -7.32 9.44 6.41
C LEU A 378 -5.86 9.58 6.86
N LEU A 379 -4.89 9.02 6.13
CA LEU A 379 -3.45 9.19 6.41
C LEU A 379 -3.05 10.66 6.36
N TYR A 380 -3.50 11.38 5.34
CA TYR A 380 -3.22 12.82 5.20
C TYR A 380 -3.92 13.66 6.26
N GLN A 381 -5.12 13.28 6.66
CA GLN A 381 -5.81 13.97 7.75
C GLN A 381 -5.10 13.76 9.10
N ILE A 382 -4.64 12.56 9.40
CA ILE A 382 -3.84 12.27 10.60
C ILE A 382 -2.50 13.01 10.52
N GLY A 383 -1.82 12.97 9.38
CA GLY A 383 -0.55 13.64 9.16
C GLY A 383 -0.60 15.15 9.37
N GLN A 384 -1.71 15.79 9.04
CA GLN A 384 -1.93 17.24 9.24
C GLN A 384 -2.52 17.58 10.62
N SER A 385 -2.77 16.59 11.46
CA SER A 385 -3.35 16.79 12.80
C SER A 385 -2.29 16.93 13.88
N SER A 386 -2.70 17.32 15.09
CA SER A 386 -1.84 17.27 16.28
C SER A 386 -1.41 15.87 16.70
N TYR A 387 -1.94 14.83 16.06
CA TYR A 387 -1.60 13.43 16.31
C TYR A 387 -0.47 12.91 15.44
N TYR A 388 0.06 13.71 14.52
CA TYR A 388 1.10 13.31 13.57
C TYR A 388 2.27 12.57 14.23
N ASN A 389 2.94 13.21 15.18
CA ASN A 389 4.10 12.63 15.88
C ASN A 389 3.76 11.42 16.78
N LEU A 390 2.48 11.14 17.02
CA LEU A 390 2.05 9.93 17.70
C LEU A 390 1.81 8.80 16.69
N ALA A 391 1.33 9.15 15.50
CA ALA A 391 0.90 8.22 14.47
C ALA A 391 2.05 7.70 13.59
N PHE A 392 3.02 8.57 13.33
CA PHE A 392 4.12 8.28 12.42
C PHE A 392 5.47 8.53 13.09
N HIS A 393 6.47 7.81 12.62
CA HIS A 393 7.88 8.17 12.81
C HIS A 393 8.27 9.11 11.69
N ASP A 394 8.47 10.38 12.02
CA ASP A 394 8.89 11.41 11.09
C ASP A 394 10.35 11.23 10.71
N VAL A 395 10.64 11.08 9.42
CA VAL A 395 11.99 10.86 8.89
C VAL A 395 12.53 12.18 8.37
N THR A 396 13.38 12.82 9.16
CA THR A 396 13.88 14.19 8.89
C THR A 396 15.35 14.22 8.43
N THR A 397 15.95 13.06 8.13
CA THR A 397 17.38 12.95 7.81
C THR A 397 17.57 12.17 6.52
N GLY A 398 18.40 12.72 5.62
CA GLY A 398 18.72 12.13 4.34
C GLY A 398 18.04 12.82 3.17
N ASN A 399 18.16 12.22 2.02
CA ASN A 399 17.63 12.72 0.75
C ASN A 399 17.54 11.57 -0.27
N ASN A 400 16.82 11.79 -1.38
CA ASN A 400 16.77 10.89 -2.51
C ASN A 400 17.42 11.50 -3.78
N PHE A 401 18.50 12.25 -3.62
CA PHE A 401 19.22 12.87 -4.73
C PHE A 401 19.82 11.84 -5.68
N ASN A 402 19.79 12.17 -6.97
CA ASN A 402 20.47 11.42 -8.01
C ASN A 402 21.05 12.37 -9.08
N SER A 403 21.63 11.83 -10.15
CA SER A 403 22.24 12.60 -11.22
C SER A 403 21.25 13.48 -11.99
N TYR A 404 19.97 13.12 -12.03
CA TYR A 404 18.89 13.88 -12.67
C TYR A 404 18.26 14.92 -11.73
N SER A 405 18.42 14.74 -10.43
CA SER A 405 17.89 15.63 -9.39
C SER A 405 18.91 15.77 -8.25
N PRO A 406 19.99 16.51 -8.45
CA PRO A 406 21.12 16.56 -7.52
C PRO A 406 20.87 17.42 -6.26
N THR A 407 19.72 18.10 -6.19
CA THR A 407 19.37 19.02 -5.08
C THR A 407 17.95 18.81 -4.53
N LEU A 408 17.16 17.91 -5.10
CA LEU A 408 15.81 17.57 -4.68
C LEU A 408 15.66 16.05 -4.71
N PHE A 409 15.01 15.43 -3.69
CA PHE A 409 14.39 16.06 -2.53
C PHE A 409 15.18 15.73 -1.26
N SER A 410 15.04 16.57 -0.21
CA SER A 410 15.58 16.29 1.11
C SER A 410 14.43 15.92 2.05
N ALA A 411 14.72 15.06 3.01
CA ALA A 411 13.81 14.83 4.14
C ALA A 411 13.66 16.10 4.97
N THR A 412 12.44 16.39 5.39
CA THR A 412 12.08 17.56 6.21
C THR A 412 11.08 17.15 7.29
N ALA A 413 10.90 17.97 8.31
CA ALA A 413 9.85 17.72 9.29
C ALA A 413 8.46 17.76 8.65
N GLY A 414 7.63 16.79 8.97
CA GLY A 414 6.32 16.61 8.38
C GLY A 414 6.36 15.86 7.05
N TYR A 415 5.46 16.20 6.13
CA TYR A 415 5.41 15.56 4.81
C TYR A 415 6.59 15.98 3.93
N ASP A 416 7.28 15.01 3.32
CA ASP A 416 8.32 15.25 2.32
C ASP A 416 8.26 14.27 1.13
N LEU A 417 9.03 14.53 0.07
CA LEU A 417 9.02 13.75 -1.16
C LEU A 417 10.09 12.63 -1.18
N CYS A 418 10.60 12.24 -0.01
CA CYS A 418 11.46 11.08 0.18
C CYS A 418 10.68 9.95 0.88
N THR A 419 9.90 10.31 1.93
CA THR A 419 9.30 9.37 2.87
C THR A 419 7.82 9.62 3.16
N GLY A 420 7.21 10.61 2.49
CA GLY A 420 5.82 10.98 2.74
C GLY A 420 5.60 11.43 4.18
N TRP A 421 4.61 10.88 4.86
CA TRP A 421 4.37 11.08 6.29
C TRP A 421 5.30 10.26 7.21
N GLY A 422 6.18 9.43 6.65
CA GLY A 422 7.08 8.54 7.39
C GLY A 422 6.54 7.14 7.61
N SER A 423 7.10 6.41 8.58
CA SER A 423 6.76 5.02 8.86
C SER A 423 5.73 4.89 10.00
N PRO A 424 5.02 3.74 10.13
CA PRO A 424 3.90 3.62 11.06
C PRO A 424 4.37 3.49 12.51
N ASN A 425 3.76 4.24 13.44
CA ASN A 425 3.96 4.10 14.86
C ASN A 425 2.86 3.24 15.51
N GLY A 426 2.91 1.96 15.22
CA GLY A 426 2.22 0.83 15.86
C GLY A 426 0.83 1.12 16.41
N THR A 427 0.70 0.88 17.71
CA THR A 427 -0.58 1.01 18.43
C THR A 427 -1.23 2.39 18.25
N ASN A 428 -0.44 3.44 18.18
CA ASN A 428 -0.98 4.80 18.07
C ASN A 428 -1.69 5.01 16.72
N LEU A 429 -1.03 4.66 15.61
CA LEU A 429 -1.64 4.78 14.30
C LEU A 429 -2.85 3.85 14.16
N ILE A 430 -2.76 2.59 14.62
CA ILE A 430 -3.89 1.66 14.60
C ILE A 430 -5.10 2.21 15.36
N ASN A 431 -4.87 2.82 16.53
CA ASN A 431 -5.95 3.41 17.34
C ASN A 431 -6.57 4.66 16.69
N LEU A 432 -5.81 5.40 15.89
CA LEU A 432 -6.34 6.54 15.14
C LEU A 432 -7.10 6.10 13.89
N LEU A 433 -6.66 5.02 13.24
CA LEU A 433 -7.32 4.44 12.09
C LEU A 433 -8.61 3.68 12.48
N ALA A 434 -8.60 2.97 13.60
CA ALA A 434 -9.68 2.08 14.02
C ALA A 434 -10.00 2.24 15.52
N PRO A 435 -10.42 3.43 15.98
CA PRO A 435 -10.68 3.69 17.39
C PRO A 435 -11.89 2.90 17.89
N ALA A 436 -11.91 2.62 19.21
CA ALA A 436 -13.11 2.12 19.88
C ALA A 436 -14.04 3.26 20.26
N LEU A 437 -15.22 3.32 19.66
CA LEU A 437 -16.24 4.29 20.07
C LEU A 437 -16.71 4.03 21.50
N THR A 438 -16.57 4.99 22.36
CA THR A 438 -17.05 4.92 23.75
C THR A 438 -17.88 6.14 24.13
N LEU A 439 -18.95 5.91 24.89
CA LEU A 439 -19.76 6.96 25.49
C LEU A 439 -19.37 7.07 26.96
N ILE A 440 -18.76 8.20 27.33
CA ILE A 440 -18.21 8.41 28.67
C ILE A 440 -18.80 9.66 29.32
N ALA A 441 -18.62 9.75 30.65
CA ALA A 441 -19.02 10.90 31.46
C ALA A 441 -20.47 11.32 31.30
N PRO A 442 -21.47 10.41 31.37
CA PRO A 442 -22.87 10.77 31.30
C PRO A 442 -23.26 11.63 32.51
N LYS A 443 -23.88 12.76 32.25
CA LYS A 443 -24.36 13.66 33.31
C LYS A 443 -25.61 14.43 32.89
N LEU A 444 -26.32 14.96 33.88
CA LEU A 444 -27.40 15.92 33.68
C LEU A 444 -26.86 17.33 33.83
N ASN A 445 -27.13 18.20 32.88
CA ASN A 445 -26.75 19.59 32.88
C ASN A 445 -27.98 20.46 32.54
N GLY A 446 -28.48 21.25 33.54
CA GLY A 446 -29.67 22.07 33.34
C GLY A 446 -30.94 21.29 32.95
N GLY A 447 -31.09 20.03 33.37
CA GLY A 447 -32.22 19.17 33.02
C GLY A 447 -32.05 18.43 31.69
N ASN A 448 -31.01 18.71 30.93
CA ASN A 448 -30.65 17.99 29.72
C ASN A 448 -29.58 16.92 29.99
N PHE A 449 -29.63 15.86 29.19
CA PHE A 449 -28.61 14.80 29.20
C PHE A 449 -27.39 15.23 28.39
N GLN A 450 -26.21 14.95 28.93
CA GLN A 450 -24.92 15.21 28.28
C GLN A 450 -24.00 13.99 28.45
N PHE A 451 -23.18 13.69 27.43
CA PHE A 451 -22.10 12.71 27.50
C PHE A 451 -21.00 13.09 26.51
N THR A 452 -19.82 12.49 26.66
CA THR A 452 -18.73 12.60 25.70
C THR A 452 -18.68 11.36 24.86
N VAL A 453 -18.59 11.51 23.55
CA VAL A 453 -18.20 10.45 22.61
C VAL A 453 -16.71 10.51 22.46
N SER A 454 -16.01 9.40 22.63
CA SER A 454 -14.58 9.26 22.45
C SER A 454 -14.29 8.11 21.50
N GLY A 455 -13.15 8.15 20.81
CA GLY A 455 -12.80 7.17 19.80
C GLY A 455 -13.43 7.48 18.44
N LEU A 456 -13.59 8.76 18.09
CA LEU A 456 -14.06 9.19 16.77
C LEU A 456 -12.92 9.08 15.76
N VAL A 457 -13.21 8.57 14.56
CA VAL A 457 -12.29 8.60 13.43
C VAL A 457 -12.35 9.96 12.76
N LEU A 458 -11.21 10.61 12.64
CA LEU A 458 -11.12 11.92 11.99
C LEU A 458 -11.65 11.85 10.54
N GLY A 459 -12.50 12.82 10.17
CA GLY A 459 -13.08 12.91 8.84
C GLY A 459 -14.30 12.03 8.57
N LEU A 460 -14.65 11.10 9.47
CA LEU A 460 -15.90 10.35 9.34
C LEU A 460 -17.09 11.16 9.85
N THR A 461 -18.23 10.89 9.22
CA THR A 461 -19.51 11.46 9.67
C THR A 461 -20.10 10.60 10.78
N ASN A 462 -20.43 11.23 11.89
CA ASN A 462 -21.02 10.59 13.06
C ASN A 462 -22.51 10.92 13.16
N TYR A 463 -23.33 9.89 13.26
CA TYR A 463 -24.76 9.98 13.44
C TYR A 463 -25.12 9.66 14.89
N LEU A 464 -25.53 10.68 15.64
CA LEU A 464 -26.16 10.47 16.93
C LEU A 464 -27.58 10.00 16.70
N GLN A 465 -27.90 8.84 17.20
CA GLN A 465 -29.24 8.24 17.06
C GLN A 465 -29.88 8.03 18.42
N ALA A 466 -31.19 8.18 18.47
CA ALA A 466 -32.00 7.92 19.64
C ALA A 466 -33.13 6.93 19.35
N SER A 467 -33.48 6.11 20.36
CA SER A 467 -34.60 5.19 20.32
C SER A 467 -35.27 5.09 21.68
N THR A 468 -36.55 4.76 21.70
CA THR A 468 -37.30 4.37 22.89
C THR A 468 -37.43 2.85 23.04
N ASN A 469 -36.97 2.10 22.04
CA ASN A 469 -37.04 0.63 22.00
C ASN A 469 -35.73 0.04 21.47
N LEU A 470 -35.03 -0.75 22.30
CA LEU A 470 -33.80 -1.45 21.92
C LEU A 470 -34.01 -2.70 21.06
N GLN A 471 -35.20 -3.27 21.08
CA GLN A 471 -35.49 -4.55 20.42
C GLN A 471 -35.75 -4.41 18.91
N SER A 472 -36.02 -3.18 18.42
CA SER A 472 -36.31 -2.94 17.02
C SER A 472 -35.13 -2.20 16.34
N PRO A 473 -34.42 -2.81 15.41
CA PRO A 473 -33.36 -2.13 14.64
C PRO A 473 -33.84 -0.88 13.89
N GLN A 474 -35.14 -0.85 13.51
CA GLN A 474 -35.75 0.24 12.76
C GLN A 474 -36.25 1.41 13.64
N SER A 475 -36.17 1.28 14.97
CA SER A 475 -36.61 2.34 15.91
C SER A 475 -35.60 3.46 16.15
N TRP A 476 -34.40 3.37 15.55
CA TRP A 476 -33.35 4.36 15.72
C TRP A 476 -33.54 5.54 14.76
N THR A 477 -33.69 6.72 15.32
CA THR A 477 -33.82 7.96 14.55
C THR A 477 -32.55 8.79 14.71
N THR A 478 -31.95 9.25 13.63
CA THR A 478 -30.84 10.21 13.67
C THR A 478 -31.34 11.56 14.16
N ILE A 479 -30.74 12.05 15.25
CA ILE A 479 -31.10 13.31 15.90
C ILE A 479 -30.03 14.39 15.76
N ALA A 480 -28.79 14.01 15.42
CA ALA A 480 -27.73 14.90 15.03
C ALA A 480 -26.72 14.21 14.11
N THR A 481 -26.08 15.00 13.26
CA THR A 481 -25.02 14.56 12.34
C THR A 481 -23.83 15.49 12.53
N ASN A 482 -22.64 14.92 12.71
CA ASN A 482 -21.41 15.67 12.96
C ASN A 482 -20.25 15.07 12.19
N LEU A 483 -19.41 15.92 11.60
CA LEU A 483 -18.11 15.52 11.05
C LEU A 483 -17.08 15.49 12.18
N ALA A 484 -16.34 14.40 12.33
CA ALA A 484 -15.31 14.29 13.36
C ALA A 484 -14.08 15.14 12.98
N THR A 485 -13.86 16.22 13.69
CA THR A 485 -12.65 17.07 13.60
C THR A 485 -11.68 16.80 14.75
N ASN A 486 -12.09 16.01 15.74
CA ASN A 486 -11.30 15.53 16.89
C ASN A 486 -11.70 14.08 17.20
N THR A 487 -10.84 13.38 17.95
CA THR A 487 -11.10 12.01 18.40
C THR A 487 -12.11 11.90 19.53
N SER A 488 -12.62 13.04 20.00
CA SER A 488 -13.71 13.09 20.99
C SER A 488 -14.59 14.31 20.77
N MET A 489 -15.86 14.19 21.18
CA MET A 489 -16.86 15.25 21.07
C MET A 489 -17.82 15.21 22.25
N VAL A 490 -18.17 16.38 22.79
CA VAL A 490 -19.21 16.51 23.82
C VAL A 490 -20.57 16.68 23.16
N ILE A 491 -21.47 15.75 23.42
CA ILE A 491 -22.88 15.84 23.06
C ILE A 491 -23.64 16.40 24.26
N SER A 492 -24.35 17.52 24.06
CA SER A 492 -25.12 18.19 25.10
C SER A 492 -26.49 18.63 24.61
N GLY A 493 -27.34 19.09 25.52
CA GLY A 493 -28.65 19.62 25.16
C GLY A 493 -29.69 18.56 24.80
N LEU A 494 -29.49 17.29 25.13
CA LEU A 494 -30.42 16.22 24.85
C LEU A 494 -31.59 16.27 25.85
N PRO A 495 -32.81 16.64 25.42
CA PRO A 495 -33.94 16.85 26.34
C PRO A 495 -34.42 15.56 26.97
N ARG A 496 -34.80 15.62 28.22
CA ARG A 496 -35.42 14.51 28.97
C ARG A 496 -36.91 14.30 28.65
N THR A 497 -37.52 15.17 27.85
CA THR A 497 -38.96 15.21 27.64
C THR A 497 -39.47 14.15 26.66
N GLY A 498 -40.61 13.57 26.93
CA GLY A 498 -41.47 12.85 25.98
C GLY A 498 -41.46 11.34 26.05
N SER A 499 -40.56 10.68 26.78
CA SER A 499 -40.57 9.24 27.01
C SER A 499 -39.95 8.87 28.35
N PRO A 500 -40.45 7.88 29.05
CA PRO A 500 -39.89 7.38 30.31
C PRO A 500 -38.52 6.74 30.12
N THR A 501 -38.20 6.28 28.91
CA THR A 501 -36.95 5.64 28.57
C THR A 501 -36.44 6.10 27.20
N ARG A 502 -35.20 6.48 27.10
CA ARG A 502 -34.56 6.88 25.86
C ARG A 502 -33.13 6.36 25.82
N TYR A 503 -32.79 5.72 24.72
CA TYR A 503 -31.47 5.14 24.44
C TYR A 503 -30.78 5.99 23.40
N PHE A 504 -29.45 6.06 23.47
CA PHE A 504 -28.60 6.76 22.51
C PHE A 504 -27.50 5.84 22.00
N ARG A 505 -27.17 5.97 20.73
CA ARG A 505 -25.98 5.39 20.13
C ARG A 505 -25.34 6.39 19.17
N VAL A 506 -24.04 6.19 18.91
CA VAL A 506 -23.32 6.88 17.84
C VAL A 506 -22.92 5.84 16.81
N VAL A 507 -23.11 6.17 15.54
CA VAL A 507 -22.72 5.34 14.40
C VAL A 507 -21.86 6.20 13.49
N GLU A 508 -20.68 5.70 13.12
CA GLU A 508 -19.82 6.33 12.12
C GLU A 508 -20.10 5.75 10.74
N GLN A 509 -20.07 6.61 9.74
CA GLN A 509 -20.13 6.22 8.33
C GLN A 509 -19.15 7.09 7.53
N PRO A 510 -18.53 6.51 6.50
CA PRO A 510 -17.65 7.22 5.58
C PRO A 510 -18.31 8.43 4.92
#